data_a04380bb10d086f53cd79e3ab81dcb4e
#
_entry.id   a04380bb10d086f53cd79e3ab81dcb4e
#
_cell.length_a   1.000
_cell.length_b   1.000
_cell.length_c   1.000
_cell.angle_alpha   90.00
_cell.angle_beta   90.00
_cell.angle_gamma   90.00
#
_symmetry.space_group_name_H-M   'P 1'
#
loop_
_entity.id
_entity.type
_entity.pdbx_description
1 polymer ?
#
loop_
_entity_poly.entity_id
_entity_poly.type
_entity_poly.pdbx_seq_one_letter_code
_entity_poly.pdbx_strand_id
1 'polypeptide(L)' 'MKFGIIINTNEPETVWNAFRFGTTSLLNDHEVKVFLLGKGVESEGIESEKFNIKEQIQLF' A
#
# COMPACT_ATOMS: atom_id res chain seq x y z
N MET A 1 -7.79 14.44 -8.34
CA MET A 1 -6.81 13.72 -9.19
C MET A 1 -7.01 12.22 -9.00
N LYS A 2 -6.63 11.42 -9.97
CA LYS A 2 -6.71 9.97 -9.90
C LYS A 2 -5.32 9.38 -9.87
N PHE A 3 -5.05 8.49 -8.91
CA PHE A 3 -3.75 7.83 -8.80
C PHE A 3 -3.92 6.33 -9.03
N GLY A 4 -2.99 5.77 -9.79
CA GLY A 4 -2.83 4.33 -9.87
C GLY A 4 -1.51 3.96 -9.23
N ILE A 5 -1.54 3.02 -8.28
CA ILE A 5 -0.33 2.54 -7.60
C ILE A 5 -0.14 1.08 -7.98
N ILE A 6 1.05 0.76 -8.46
CA ILE A 6 1.40 -0.62 -8.79
C ILE A 6 2.44 -1.09 -7.79
N ILE A 7 2.13 -2.17 -7.07
CA ILE A 7 3.04 -2.77 -6.10
C ILE A 7 3.47 -4.13 -6.64
N ASN A 8 4.76 -4.26 -6.99
CA ASN A 8 5.31 -5.50 -7.54
C ASN A 8 6.39 -6.11 -6.65
N THR A 9 6.37 -5.79 -5.36
CA THR A 9 7.34 -6.26 -4.39
C THR A 9 6.64 -6.62 -3.09
N ASN A 10 7.31 -7.42 -2.25
CA ASN A 10 6.88 -7.69 -0.89
C ASN A 10 7.82 -7.08 0.15
N GLU A 11 8.68 -6.13 -0.27
CA GLU A 11 9.59 -5.45 0.64
C GLU A 11 8.78 -4.56 1.59
N PRO A 12 8.90 -4.75 2.92
CA PRO A 12 7.98 -4.13 3.89
C PRO A 12 7.92 -2.61 3.84
N GLU A 13 9.05 -1.94 3.78
CA GLU A 13 9.07 -0.47 3.77
C GLU A 13 8.41 0.09 2.52
N THR A 14 8.72 -0.49 1.37
CA THR A 14 8.15 -0.05 0.08
C THR A 14 6.64 -0.22 0.08
N VAL A 15 6.14 -1.38 0.53
CA VAL A 15 4.70 -1.64 0.58
C VAL A 15 4.01 -0.71 1.58
N TRP A 16 4.62 -0.52 2.75
CA TRP A 16 4.08 0.37 3.78
C TRP A 16 3.95 1.80 3.26
N ASN A 17 4.99 2.31 2.59
CA ASN A 17 4.99 3.66 2.02
C ASN A 17 3.95 3.80 0.91
N ALA A 18 3.78 2.77 0.07
CA ALA A 18 2.80 2.80 -1.01
C ALA A 18 1.38 2.95 -0.46
N PHE A 19 1.02 2.18 0.57
CA PHE A 19 -0.31 2.28 1.18
C PHE A 19 -0.49 3.57 1.96
N ARG A 20 0.57 4.08 2.59
CA ARG A 20 0.51 5.40 3.24
C ARG A 20 0.23 6.50 2.23
N PHE A 21 0.91 6.47 1.10
CA PHE A 21 0.65 7.42 0.02
C PHE A 21 -0.79 7.33 -0.44
N GLY A 22 -1.30 6.12 -0.63
CA GLY A 22 -2.68 5.89 -1.05
C GLY A 22 -3.68 6.44 -0.05
N THR A 23 -3.49 6.15 1.23
CA THR A 23 -4.37 6.63 2.29
C THR A 23 -4.38 8.15 2.37
N THR A 24 -3.19 8.77 2.33
CA THR A 24 -3.08 10.23 2.35
C THR A 24 -3.79 10.85 1.16
N SER A 25 -3.65 10.24 -0.02
CA SER A 25 -4.32 10.74 -1.22
C SER A 25 -5.84 10.67 -1.09
N LEU A 26 -6.37 9.57 -0.53
CA LEU A 26 -7.82 9.44 -0.27
C LEU A 26 -8.31 10.50 0.70
N LEU A 27 -7.54 10.78 1.76
CA LEU A 27 -7.91 11.80 2.73
C LEU A 27 -7.90 13.22 2.13
N ASN A 28 -7.24 13.40 1.00
CA ASN A 28 -7.21 14.67 0.27
C ASN A 28 -8.13 14.65 -0.95
N ASP A 29 -9.16 13.82 -0.93
CA ASP A 29 -10.22 13.77 -1.94
C ASP A 29 -9.77 13.31 -3.33
N HIS A 30 -8.68 12.52 -3.40
CA HIS A 30 -8.25 11.92 -4.65
C HIS A 30 -8.79 10.50 -4.77
N GLU A 31 -8.95 10.02 -6.00
CA GLU A 31 -9.23 8.60 -6.25
C GLU A 31 -7.93 7.82 -6.30
N VAL A 32 -7.92 6.64 -5.69
CA VAL A 32 -6.74 5.78 -5.66
C VAL A 32 -7.13 4.34 -5.97
N LYS A 33 -6.39 3.73 -6.89
CA LYS A 33 -6.50 2.30 -7.20
C LYS A 33 -5.12 1.66 -7.01
N VAL A 34 -5.10 0.51 -6.37
CA VAL A 34 -3.86 -0.24 -6.13
C VAL A 34 -3.92 -1.56 -6.89
N PHE A 35 -2.87 -1.85 -7.64
CA PHE A 35 -2.71 -3.11 -8.36
C PHE A 35 -1.54 -3.87 -7.77
N LEU A 36 -1.78 -5.11 -7.37
CA LEU A 36 -0.75 -5.98 -6.81
C LEU A 36 -0.29 -6.96 -7.89
N LEU A 37 1.00 -6.91 -8.22
CA LEU A 37 1.62 -7.76 -9.23
C LEU A 37 2.80 -8.51 -8.62
N GLY A 38 3.12 -9.68 -9.19
CA GLY A 38 4.27 -10.44 -8.72
C GLY A 38 4.23 -10.64 -7.22
N LYS A 39 5.31 -10.34 -6.52
CA LYS A 39 5.37 -10.47 -5.07
C LYS A 39 4.51 -9.46 -4.31
N GLY A 40 4.01 -8.43 -4.99
CA GLY A 40 3.09 -7.49 -4.38
C GLY A 40 1.78 -8.14 -3.94
N VAL A 41 1.38 -9.28 -4.56
CA VAL A 41 0.18 -10.01 -4.14
C VAL A 41 0.31 -10.59 -2.73
N GLU A 42 1.52 -10.65 -2.19
CA GLU A 42 1.80 -11.13 -0.82
C GLU A 42 1.68 -10.03 0.23
N SER A 43 1.31 -8.81 -0.16
CA SER A 43 1.34 -7.64 0.73
C SER A 43 0.58 -7.84 2.04
N GLU A 44 -0.59 -8.48 2.00
CA GLU A 44 -1.38 -8.72 3.21
C GLU A 44 -0.72 -9.69 4.17
N GLY A 45 0.18 -10.53 3.69
CA GLY A 45 0.89 -11.52 4.49
C GLY A 45 2.21 -11.05 5.04
N ILE A 46 2.63 -9.80 4.74
CA ILE A 46 3.91 -9.30 5.21
C ILE A 46 3.86 -9.07 6.71
N GLU A 47 4.84 -9.62 7.42
CA GLU A 47 5.02 -9.38 8.85
C GLU A 47 6.29 -8.55 9.04
N SER A 48 6.17 -7.44 9.76
CA SER A 48 7.31 -6.58 10.05
C SER A 48 7.06 -5.87 11.37
N GLU A 49 8.05 -5.90 12.26
CA GLU A 49 7.97 -5.18 13.52
C GLU A 49 8.06 -3.67 13.32
N LYS A 50 8.77 -3.27 12.29
CA LYS A 50 9.03 -1.85 12.03
C LYS A 50 7.92 -1.18 11.23
N PHE A 51 7.31 -1.93 10.30
CA PHE A 51 6.28 -1.39 9.41
C PHE A 51 5.00 -2.21 9.53
N ASN A 52 3.95 -1.64 10.10
CA ASN A 52 2.67 -2.32 10.27
C ASN A 52 1.84 -2.22 8.99
N ILE A 53 2.11 -3.13 8.05
CA ILE A 53 1.48 -3.11 6.74
C ILE A 53 -0.01 -3.44 6.84
N LYS A 54 -0.40 -4.36 7.71
CA LYS A 54 -1.81 -4.70 7.90
C LYS A 54 -2.64 -3.49 8.31
N GLU A 55 -2.11 -2.67 9.21
CA GLU A 55 -2.78 -1.44 9.61
C GLU A 55 -2.92 -0.47 8.45
N GLN A 56 -1.86 -0.30 7.65
CA GLN A 56 -1.91 0.60 6.50
C GLN A 56 -2.94 0.12 5.46
N ILE A 57 -3.03 -1.18 5.21
CA ILE A 57 -4.02 -1.71 4.28
C ILE A 57 -5.43 -1.46 4.82
N GLN A 58 -5.66 -1.64 6.11
CA GLN A 58 -6.97 -1.40 6.73
C GLN A 58 -7.38 0.07 6.65
N LEU A 59 -6.43 0.98 6.80
CA LEU A 59 -6.70 2.42 6.68
C LEU A 59 -7.01 2.83 5.24
N PHE A 60 -6.46 2.09 4.30
CA PHE A 60 -6.72 2.34 2.88
C PHE A 60 -8.12 1.91 2.48
#